data_06f6d816d27b36ced429e43a0a76999f
#
_entry.id   06f6d816d27b36ced429e43a0a76999f
#
_cell.length_a   1.000
_cell.length_b   1.000
_cell.length_c   1.000
_cell.angle_alpha   90.00
_cell.angle_beta   90.00
_cell.angle_gamma   90.00
#
_symmetry.space_group_name_H-M   'P 1'
#
loop_
_entity.id
_entity.type
_entity.pdbx_description
1 polymer ?
#
loop_
_entity_poly.entity_id
_entity_poly.type
_entity_poly.pdbx_seq_one_letter_code
_entity_poly.pdbx_strand_id
1 'polypeptide(L)'
;LLTAVVAIPLGVWMSRRPDTKSEFGVNVLTIAGQSMPDFWTGIMLLTGFAVIIPIFPASGFATWGGLVLPTVTIAILQIALISRMVRREMTNNFAAPYLTVARSRGVRGSLLTWRYAMGNSAIPVFTALGPPFAAMLNGVVVVQVVFAWPGVGSLLVRALETRDYPLIQATVLITALLAVAVQLVIDL
;
A
#
# COMPACT_ATOMS: atom_id res chain seq x y z
N LEU A 1 2.02 -8.14 -0.41
CA LEU A 1 3.32 -8.54 0.13
C LEU A 1 4.41 -7.50 -0.15
N LEU A 2 4.62 -7.08 -1.41
CA LEU A 2 5.62 -6.05 -1.77
C LEU A 2 5.48 -4.79 -0.91
N THR A 3 4.25 -4.33 -0.73
CA THR A 3 3.92 -3.13 0.05
C THR A 3 4.40 -3.24 1.50
N ALA A 4 4.11 -4.36 2.17
CA ALA A 4 4.53 -4.56 3.56
C ALA A 4 6.05 -4.66 3.71
N VAL A 5 6.71 -5.38 2.79
CA VAL A 5 8.17 -5.56 2.77
C VAL A 5 8.91 -4.22 2.61
N VAL A 6 8.34 -3.26 1.89
CA VAL A 6 8.94 -1.92 1.69
C VAL A 6 8.47 -0.94 2.77
N ALA A 7 7.17 -0.89 3.05
CA ALA A 7 6.58 0.11 3.94
C ALA A 7 7.00 -0.05 5.41
N ILE A 8 7.08 -1.29 5.91
CA ILE A 8 7.44 -1.53 7.31
C ILE A 8 8.88 -1.08 7.60
N PRO A 9 9.92 -1.54 6.87
CA PRO A 9 11.27 -1.05 7.09
C PRO A 9 11.42 0.46 6.90
N LEU A 10 10.71 1.04 5.91
CA LEU A 10 10.72 2.47 5.66
C LEU A 10 10.15 3.26 6.86
N GLY A 11 9.01 2.85 7.39
CA GLY A 11 8.40 3.47 8.57
C GLY A 11 9.26 3.34 9.83
N VAL A 12 9.88 2.17 10.05
CA VAL A 12 10.85 1.95 11.14
C VAL A 12 12.08 2.85 10.97
N TRP A 13 12.59 2.98 9.76
CA TRP A 13 13.73 3.86 9.49
C TRP A 13 13.39 5.32 9.77
N MET A 14 12.23 5.80 9.32
CA MET A 14 11.73 7.16 9.59
C MET A 14 11.57 7.42 11.09
N SER A 15 11.04 6.49 11.87
CA SER A 15 10.83 6.62 13.32
C SER A 15 12.13 6.69 14.13
N ARG A 16 13.22 6.13 13.60
CA ARG A 16 14.55 6.15 14.26
C ARG A 16 15.35 7.43 14.01
N ARG A 17 14.92 8.24 13.06
CA ARG A 17 15.62 9.49 12.67
C ARG A 17 14.65 10.67 12.65
N PRO A 18 13.92 10.92 13.75
CA PRO A 18 12.97 12.02 13.79
C PRO A 18 13.69 13.34 13.54
N ASP A 19 13.00 14.26 12.85
CA ASP A 19 13.43 15.64 12.60
C ASP A 19 14.74 15.78 11.80
N THR A 20 15.16 14.71 11.09
CA THR A 20 16.30 14.80 10.17
C THR A 20 15.84 15.27 8.79
N LYS A 21 16.73 15.97 8.04
CA LYS A 21 16.45 16.39 6.65
C LYS A 21 16.11 15.20 5.74
N SER A 22 16.74 14.05 5.96
CA SER A 22 16.46 12.83 5.20
C SER A 22 15.06 12.25 5.51
N GLU A 23 14.65 12.26 6.77
CA GLU A 23 13.30 11.86 7.16
C GLU A 23 12.25 12.82 6.60
N PHE A 24 12.50 14.12 6.68
CA PHE A 24 11.63 15.13 6.10
C PHE A 24 11.45 14.93 4.60
N GLY A 25 12.53 14.69 3.85
CA GLY A 25 12.46 14.41 2.40
C GLY A 25 11.62 13.17 2.08
N VAL A 26 11.83 12.06 2.79
CA VAL A 26 11.03 10.84 2.61
C VAL A 26 9.58 11.07 3.00
N ASN A 27 9.30 11.81 4.06
CA ASN A 27 7.93 12.15 4.46
C ASN A 27 7.22 13.00 3.39
N VAL A 28 7.89 13.98 2.80
CA VAL A 28 7.36 14.77 1.67
C VAL A 28 7.06 13.87 0.47
N LEU A 29 7.97 12.95 0.12
CA LEU A 29 7.75 11.99 -0.97
C LEU A 29 6.56 11.07 -0.71
N THR A 30 6.38 10.62 0.53
CA THR A 30 5.22 9.78 0.89
C THR A 30 3.91 10.57 0.84
N ILE A 31 3.91 11.85 1.24
CA ILE A 31 2.75 12.73 1.12
C ILE A 31 2.42 12.97 -0.36
N ALA A 32 3.43 13.28 -1.17
CA ALA A 32 3.25 13.49 -2.61
C ALA A 32 2.67 12.23 -3.29
N GLY A 33 3.24 11.04 -2.99
CA GLY A 33 2.72 9.77 -3.51
C GLY A 33 1.28 9.47 -3.09
N GLN A 34 0.88 9.87 -1.89
CA GLN A 34 -0.49 9.71 -1.40
C GLN A 34 -1.48 10.69 -2.04
N SER A 35 -1.00 11.85 -2.48
CA SER A 35 -1.84 12.89 -3.08
C SER A 35 -2.15 12.62 -4.56
N MET A 36 -1.45 11.68 -5.18
CA MET A 36 -1.63 11.33 -6.59
C MET A 36 -2.73 10.27 -6.75
N PRO A 37 -3.74 10.48 -7.60
CA PRO A 37 -4.73 9.47 -7.91
C PRO A 37 -4.08 8.24 -8.57
N ASP A 38 -4.59 7.03 -8.27
CA ASP A 38 -4.06 5.76 -8.79
C ASP A 38 -4.00 5.73 -10.33
N PHE A 39 -5.03 6.24 -11.00
CA PHE A 39 -5.08 6.27 -12.46
C PHE A 39 -3.98 7.15 -13.05
N TRP A 40 -3.71 8.30 -12.44
CA TRP A 40 -2.69 9.24 -12.90
C TRP A 40 -1.29 8.62 -12.72
N THR A 41 -1.02 8.05 -11.55
CA THR A 41 0.22 7.33 -11.28
C THR A 41 0.41 6.17 -12.26
N GLY A 42 -0.65 5.40 -12.54
CA GLY A 42 -0.62 4.32 -13.51
C GLY A 42 -0.28 4.80 -14.93
N ILE A 43 -0.92 5.88 -15.41
CA ILE A 43 -0.65 6.46 -16.72
C ILE A 43 0.79 6.99 -16.81
N MET A 44 1.28 7.67 -15.76
CA MET A 44 2.66 8.18 -15.73
C MET A 44 3.70 7.05 -15.79
N LEU A 45 3.49 5.98 -15.02
CA LEU A 45 4.37 4.81 -15.04
C LEU A 45 4.31 4.08 -16.38
N LEU A 46 3.11 3.92 -16.95
CA LEU A 46 2.94 3.31 -18.27
C LEU A 46 3.64 4.13 -19.35
N THR A 47 3.41 5.45 -19.38
CA THR A 47 4.04 6.33 -20.36
C THR A 47 5.55 6.34 -20.19
N GLY A 48 6.05 6.45 -18.96
CA GLY A 48 7.49 6.50 -18.69
C GLY A 48 8.22 5.21 -19.01
N PHE A 49 7.70 4.08 -18.53
CA PHE A 49 8.43 2.80 -18.54
C PHE A 49 7.98 1.78 -19.58
N ALA A 50 6.88 2.05 -20.29
CA ALA A 50 6.43 1.20 -21.38
C ALA A 50 6.48 1.90 -22.75
N VAL A 51 6.33 3.25 -22.80
CA VAL A 51 6.33 4.01 -24.06
C VAL A 51 7.66 4.72 -24.29
N ILE A 52 8.11 5.55 -23.35
CA ILE A 52 9.33 6.35 -23.52
C ILE A 52 10.58 5.49 -23.34
N ILE A 53 10.64 4.70 -22.28
CA ILE A 53 11.74 3.78 -21.97
C ILE A 53 11.14 2.38 -21.94
N PRO A 54 11.07 1.65 -23.08
CA PRO A 54 10.31 0.40 -23.19
C PRO A 54 10.99 -0.78 -22.46
N ILE A 55 11.02 -0.69 -21.13
CA ILE A 55 11.54 -1.76 -20.25
C ILE A 55 10.45 -2.79 -19.94
N PHE A 56 9.20 -2.31 -19.77
CA PHE A 56 8.06 -3.15 -19.43
C PHE A 56 6.99 -3.11 -20.52
N PRO A 57 6.20 -4.19 -20.69
CA PRO A 57 5.11 -4.19 -21.65
C PRO A 57 4.00 -3.22 -21.21
N ALA A 58 3.42 -2.51 -22.19
CA ALA A 58 2.36 -1.51 -21.96
C ALA A 58 1.03 -2.16 -21.52
N SER A 59 0.77 -3.40 -21.93
CA SER A 59 -0.47 -4.11 -21.64
C SER A 59 -0.26 -5.63 -21.67
N GLY A 60 -1.20 -6.35 -21.07
CA GLY A 60 -1.23 -7.81 -21.07
C GLY A 60 -0.61 -8.46 -19.84
N PHE A 61 -1.03 -9.71 -19.61
CA PHE A 61 -0.68 -10.53 -18.44
C PHE A 61 0.15 -11.77 -18.81
N ALA A 62 0.53 -11.90 -20.07
CA ALA A 62 1.24 -13.09 -20.57
C ALA A 62 2.67 -13.23 -20.05
N THR A 63 3.26 -12.13 -19.55
CA THR A 63 4.63 -12.12 -19.04
C THR A 63 4.69 -11.52 -17.63
N TRP A 64 5.67 -11.97 -16.84
CA TRP A 64 5.93 -11.41 -15.51
C TRP A 64 6.18 -9.89 -15.54
N GLY A 65 6.75 -9.38 -16.65
CA GLY A 65 6.96 -7.93 -16.84
C GLY A 65 5.67 -7.13 -16.85
N GLY A 66 4.56 -7.71 -17.35
CA GLY A 66 3.24 -7.07 -17.36
C GLY A 66 2.63 -6.87 -15.96
N LEU A 67 3.09 -7.61 -14.94
CA LEU A 67 2.65 -7.45 -13.54
C LEU A 67 3.34 -6.29 -12.83
N VAL A 68 4.51 -5.85 -13.29
CA VAL A 68 5.35 -4.91 -12.55
C VAL A 68 4.68 -3.54 -12.42
N LEU A 69 4.31 -2.93 -13.54
CA LEU A 69 3.73 -1.58 -13.53
C LEU A 69 2.40 -1.50 -12.76
N PRO A 70 1.41 -2.40 -12.97
CA PRO A 70 0.19 -2.41 -12.16
C PRO A 70 0.46 -2.59 -10.67
N THR A 71 1.37 -3.51 -10.32
CA THR A 71 1.73 -3.76 -8.92
C THR A 71 2.38 -2.55 -8.27
N VAL A 72 3.31 -1.88 -8.95
CA VAL A 72 3.98 -0.67 -8.46
C VAL A 72 2.99 0.47 -8.32
N THR A 73 2.07 0.65 -9.27
CA THR A 73 1.01 1.67 -9.21
C THR A 73 0.21 1.56 -7.90
N ILE A 74 -0.31 0.38 -7.61
CA ILE A 74 -1.08 0.13 -6.39
C ILE A 74 -0.18 0.24 -5.14
N ALA A 75 1.06 -0.22 -5.23
CA ALA A 75 1.97 -0.25 -4.10
C ALA A 75 2.41 1.14 -3.62
N ILE A 76 2.59 2.11 -4.51
CA ILE A 76 3.08 3.46 -4.16
C ILE A 76 2.19 4.11 -3.10
N LEU A 77 0.87 4.17 -3.32
CA LEU A 77 -0.08 4.74 -2.39
C LEU A 77 -0.06 3.99 -1.05
N GLN A 78 -0.07 2.67 -1.10
CA GLN A 78 -0.10 1.82 0.09
C GLN A 78 1.21 1.91 0.89
N ILE A 79 2.36 1.97 0.22
CA ILE A 79 3.66 2.17 0.88
C ILE A 79 3.66 3.50 1.63
N ALA A 80 3.16 4.56 1.02
CA ALA A 80 3.06 5.87 1.64
C ALA A 80 2.17 5.86 2.90
N LEU A 81 1.00 5.24 2.82
CA LEU A 81 0.08 5.12 3.95
C LEU A 81 0.66 4.29 5.09
N ILE A 82 1.09 3.07 4.79
CA ILE A 82 1.56 2.11 5.79
C ILE A 82 2.85 2.58 6.45
N SER A 83 3.82 3.12 5.69
CA SER A 83 5.07 3.61 6.28
C SER A 83 4.84 4.75 7.29
N ARG A 84 3.90 5.65 7.02
CA ARG A 84 3.54 6.72 7.96
C ARG A 84 2.83 6.20 9.20
N MET A 85 1.98 5.18 9.06
CA MET A 85 1.35 4.52 10.20
C MET A 85 2.39 3.82 11.08
N VAL A 86 3.27 3.04 10.48
CA VAL A 86 4.38 2.38 11.20
C VAL A 86 5.27 3.42 11.88
N ARG A 87 5.63 4.51 11.18
CA ARG A 87 6.40 5.61 11.77
C ARG A 87 5.72 6.18 13.02
N ARG A 88 4.42 6.48 12.93
CA ARG A 88 3.64 7.04 14.05
C ARG A 88 3.64 6.10 15.25
N GLU A 89 3.27 4.83 15.04
CA GLU A 89 3.20 3.84 16.11
C GLU A 89 4.58 3.57 16.74
N MET A 90 5.62 3.46 15.93
CA MET A 90 6.97 3.30 16.42
C MET A 90 7.47 4.51 17.21
N THR A 91 7.16 5.73 16.77
CA THR A 91 7.54 6.96 17.49
C THR A 91 6.87 7.01 18.85
N ASN A 92 5.57 6.71 18.93
CA ASN A 92 4.84 6.61 20.18
C ASN A 92 5.45 5.57 21.13
N ASN A 93 5.77 4.40 20.60
CA ASN A 93 6.38 3.33 21.38
C ASN A 93 7.80 3.68 21.86
N PHE A 94 8.60 4.40 21.07
CA PHE A 94 9.94 4.84 21.50
C PHE A 94 9.90 5.82 22.69
N ALA A 95 8.81 6.54 22.89
CA ALA A 95 8.57 7.40 24.03
C ALA A 95 7.98 6.66 25.25
N ALA A 96 7.58 5.40 25.10
CA ALA A 96 6.91 4.65 26.15
C ALA A 96 7.85 4.28 27.32
N PRO A 97 7.36 4.29 28.58
CA PRO A 97 8.17 4.03 29.78
C PRO A 97 8.88 2.69 29.76
N TYR A 98 8.25 1.64 29.22
CA TYR A 98 8.84 0.30 29.17
C TYR A 98 10.12 0.24 28.30
N LEU A 99 10.23 1.07 27.26
CA LEU A 99 11.45 1.17 26.46
C LEU A 99 12.56 1.93 27.19
N THR A 100 12.22 2.87 28.05
CA THR A 100 13.20 3.53 28.93
C THR A 100 13.78 2.50 29.92
N VAL A 101 12.95 1.66 30.51
CA VAL A 101 13.40 0.56 31.38
C VAL A 101 14.25 -0.46 30.59
N ALA A 102 13.88 -0.81 29.35
CA ALA A 102 14.69 -1.70 28.54
C ALA A 102 16.08 -1.09 28.25
N ARG A 103 16.14 0.20 27.94
CA ARG A 103 17.41 0.95 27.73
C ARG A 103 18.29 0.96 28.98
N SER A 104 17.72 1.17 30.17
CA SER A 104 18.46 1.16 31.43
C SER A 104 19.02 -0.23 31.76
N ARG A 105 18.39 -1.31 31.27
CA ARG A 105 18.87 -2.69 31.34
C ARG A 105 19.91 -3.03 30.27
N GLY A 106 20.39 -2.06 29.48
CA GLY A 106 21.43 -2.25 28.47
C GLY A 106 20.93 -2.72 27.09
N VAL A 107 19.61 -2.84 26.88
CA VAL A 107 19.05 -3.21 25.56
C VAL A 107 19.22 -2.04 24.60
N ARG A 108 19.92 -2.24 23.48
CA ARG A 108 20.26 -1.19 22.51
C ARG A 108 20.10 -1.68 21.06
N GLY A 109 20.14 -0.73 20.12
CA GLY A 109 20.24 -0.99 18.68
C GLY A 109 19.06 -1.76 18.08
N SER A 110 19.36 -2.76 17.29
CA SER A 110 18.37 -3.57 16.55
C SER A 110 17.41 -4.32 17.47
N LEU A 111 17.88 -4.87 18.57
CA LEU A 111 17.06 -5.60 19.53
C LEU A 111 15.96 -4.71 20.14
N LEU A 112 16.32 -3.48 20.54
CA LEU A 112 15.36 -2.51 21.06
C LEU A 112 14.29 -2.16 20.01
N THR A 113 14.70 -1.97 18.76
CA THR A 113 13.82 -1.59 17.66
C THR A 113 12.86 -2.71 17.26
N TRP A 114 13.41 -3.89 16.90
CA TRP A 114 12.60 -4.94 16.28
C TRP A 114 11.86 -5.82 17.29
N ARG A 115 12.46 -6.11 18.43
CA ARG A 115 11.82 -6.99 19.42
C ARG A 115 10.93 -6.23 20.40
N TYR A 116 11.40 -5.07 20.90
CA TYR A 116 10.66 -4.32 21.91
C TYR A 116 9.70 -3.30 21.31
N ALA A 117 10.17 -2.38 20.47
CA ALA A 117 9.33 -1.34 19.91
C ALA A 117 8.37 -1.90 18.85
N MET A 118 8.88 -2.62 17.84
CA MET A 118 8.05 -3.18 16.76
C MET A 118 7.12 -4.29 17.26
N GLY A 119 7.57 -5.14 18.19
CA GLY A 119 6.71 -6.17 18.78
C GLY A 119 5.43 -5.60 19.38
N ASN A 120 5.53 -4.48 20.11
CA ASN A 120 4.37 -3.81 20.69
C ASN A 120 3.62 -2.92 19.68
N SER A 121 4.28 -2.43 18.64
CA SER A 121 3.64 -1.70 17.54
C SER A 121 2.91 -2.62 16.56
N ALA A 122 3.21 -3.92 16.55
CA ALA A 122 2.67 -4.85 15.55
C ALA A 122 1.14 -4.90 15.61
N ILE A 123 0.54 -5.05 16.79
CA ILE A 123 -0.92 -5.14 16.93
C ILE A 123 -1.61 -3.90 16.38
N PRO A 124 -1.34 -2.66 16.86
CA PRO A 124 -1.97 -1.47 16.30
C PRO A 124 -1.66 -1.25 14.81
N VAL A 125 -0.47 -1.61 14.34
CA VAL A 125 -0.14 -1.54 12.92
C VAL A 125 -0.99 -2.52 12.11
N PHE A 126 -1.13 -3.77 12.53
CA PHE A 126 -1.96 -4.75 11.83
C PHE A 126 -3.44 -4.36 11.81
N THR A 127 -4.00 -3.93 12.92
CA THR A 127 -5.40 -3.44 13.00
C THR A 127 -5.61 -2.24 12.07
N ALA A 128 -4.64 -1.33 12.02
CA ALA A 128 -4.72 -0.13 11.19
C ALA A 128 -4.49 -0.40 9.68
N LEU A 129 -4.09 -1.61 9.28
CA LEU A 129 -3.98 -2.01 7.87
C LEU A 129 -5.34 -2.33 7.23
N GLY A 130 -6.38 -2.61 8.02
CA GLY A 130 -7.71 -2.98 7.51
C GLY A 130 -8.28 -1.98 6.50
N PRO A 131 -8.50 -0.70 6.87
CA PRO A 131 -9.06 0.29 5.97
C PRO A 131 -8.25 0.52 4.68
N PRO A 132 -6.90 0.63 4.68
CA PRO A 132 -6.11 0.69 3.46
C PRO A 132 -6.26 -0.53 2.55
N PHE A 133 -6.37 -1.73 3.11
CA PHE A 133 -6.61 -2.94 2.31
C PHE A 133 -7.98 -2.93 1.65
N ALA A 134 -9.03 -2.52 2.35
CA ALA A 134 -10.37 -2.37 1.76
C ALA A 134 -10.39 -1.29 0.64
N ALA A 135 -9.72 -0.15 0.86
CA ALA A 135 -9.59 0.90 -0.16
C ALA A 135 -8.81 0.43 -1.40
N MET A 136 -7.83 -0.46 -1.24
CA MET A 136 -7.05 -1.04 -2.33
C MET A 136 -7.94 -1.79 -3.34
N LEU A 137 -9.01 -2.46 -2.89
CA LEU A 137 -9.93 -3.17 -3.78
C LEU A 137 -10.60 -2.22 -4.78
N ASN A 138 -10.90 -0.99 -4.38
CA ASN A 138 -11.47 0.03 -5.27
C ASN A 138 -10.42 0.54 -6.28
N GLY A 139 -9.18 0.76 -5.86
CA GLY A 139 -8.08 1.19 -6.73
C GLY A 139 -7.72 0.15 -7.79
N VAL A 140 -7.84 -1.14 -7.47
CA VAL A 140 -7.57 -2.25 -8.40
C VAL A 140 -8.44 -2.16 -9.67
N VAL A 141 -9.72 -1.75 -9.57
CA VAL A 141 -10.63 -1.59 -10.72
C VAL A 141 -10.04 -0.62 -11.73
N VAL A 142 -9.58 0.54 -11.25
CA VAL A 142 -9.03 1.60 -12.11
C VAL A 142 -7.70 1.15 -12.76
N VAL A 143 -6.85 0.50 -11.99
CA VAL A 143 -5.56 -0.02 -12.49
C VAL A 143 -5.78 -1.10 -13.56
N GLN A 144 -6.77 -2.00 -13.39
CA GLN A 144 -7.13 -2.99 -14.40
C GLN A 144 -7.51 -2.35 -15.74
N VAL A 145 -8.23 -1.22 -15.71
CA VAL A 145 -8.61 -0.49 -16.93
C VAL A 145 -7.39 0.17 -17.58
N VAL A 146 -6.57 0.88 -16.80
CA VAL A 146 -5.37 1.59 -17.31
C VAL A 146 -4.39 0.64 -18.00
N PHE A 147 -4.16 -0.55 -17.41
CA PHE A 147 -3.21 -1.54 -17.95
C PHE A 147 -3.86 -2.61 -18.85
N ALA A 148 -5.14 -2.44 -19.21
CA ALA A 148 -5.93 -3.43 -19.96
C ALA A 148 -5.84 -4.84 -19.36
N TRP A 149 -5.86 -4.92 -18.02
CA TRP A 149 -5.76 -6.18 -17.28
C TRP A 149 -7.13 -6.84 -17.16
N PRO A 150 -7.27 -8.14 -17.53
CA PRO A 150 -8.55 -8.83 -17.39
C PRO A 150 -8.88 -9.05 -15.91
N GLY A 151 -10.06 -8.61 -15.50
CA GLY A 151 -10.52 -8.75 -14.12
C GLY A 151 -11.93 -8.21 -13.93
N VAL A 152 -12.40 -8.24 -12.68
CA VAL A 152 -13.75 -7.79 -12.32
C VAL A 152 -13.95 -6.30 -12.64
N GLY A 153 -12.90 -5.48 -12.50
CA GLY A 153 -12.96 -4.05 -12.83
C GLY A 153 -13.12 -3.80 -14.32
N SER A 154 -12.35 -4.49 -15.17
CA SER A 154 -12.49 -4.38 -16.62
C SER A 154 -13.82 -4.95 -17.12
N LEU A 155 -14.36 -5.98 -16.46
CA LEU A 155 -15.68 -6.53 -16.74
C LEU A 155 -16.77 -5.51 -16.41
N LEU A 156 -16.67 -4.82 -15.26
CA LEU A 156 -17.61 -3.77 -14.85
C LEU A 156 -17.64 -2.62 -15.87
N VAL A 157 -16.48 -2.15 -16.33
CA VAL A 157 -16.42 -1.07 -17.32
C VAL A 157 -17.06 -1.49 -18.63
N ARG A 158 -16.81 -2.71 -19.13
CA ARG A 158 -17.48 -3.24 -20.33
C ARG A 158 -18.99 -3.33 -20.15
N ALA A 159 -19.47 -3.80 -18.99
CA ALA A 159 -20.89 -3.87 -18.68
C ALA A 159 -21.55 -2.49 -18.67
N LEU A 160 -20.83 -1.45 -18.19
CA LEU A 160 -21.29 -0.07 -18.25
C LEU A 160 -21.40 0.46 -19.69
N GLU A 161 -20.39 0.18 -20.52
CA GLU A 161 -20.39 0.57 -21.94
C GLU A 161 -21.53 -0.06 -22.73
N THR A 162 -21.82 -1.34 -22.45
CA THR A 162 -22.91 -2.09 -23.11
C THR A 162 -24.28 -1.90 -22.43
N ARG A 163 -24.34 -1.16 -21.29
CA ARG A 163 -25.55 -0.95 -20.48
C ARG A 163 -26.19 -2.26 -20.01
N ASP A 164 -25.37 -3.27 -19.74
CA ASP A 164 -25.81 -4.55 -19.21
C ASP A 164 -26.04 -4.44 -17.69
N TYR A 165 -27.23 -3.99 -17.30
CA TYR A 165 -27.59 -3.77 -15.89
C TYR A 165 -27.48 -5.04 -15.01
N PRO A 166 -27.90 -6.23 -15.44
CA PRO A 166 -27.68 -7.46 -14.68
C PRO A 166 -26.22 -7.73 -14.39
N LEU A 167 -25.35 -7.56 -15.37
CA LEU A 167 -23.90 -7.77 -15.20
C LEU A 167 -23.26 -6.69 -14.31
N ILE A 168 -23.71 -5.43 -14.41
CA ILE A 168 -23.28 -4.35 -13.51
C ILE A 168 -23.63 -4.69 -12.06
N GLN A 169 -24.88 -5.09 -11.80
CA GLN A 169 -25.34 -5.43 -10.46
C GLN A 169 -24.56 -6.63 -9.90
N ALA A 170 -24.36 -7.67 -10.68
CA ALA A 170 -23.62 -8.86 -10.29
C ALA A 170 -22.14 -8.53 -9.94
N THR A 171 -21.47 -7.74 -10.78
CA THR A 171 -20.05 -7.36 -10.54
C THR A 171 -19.89 -6.47 -9.33
N VAL A 172 -20.78 -5.49 -9.13
CA VAL A 172 -20.78 -4.63 -7.94
C VAL A 172 -21.06 -5.44 -6.67
N LEU A 173 -22.04 -6.36 -6.70
CA LEU A 173 -22.35 -7.21 -5.56
C LEU A 173 -21.18 -8.11 -5.17
N ILE A 174 -20.55 -8.77 -6.15
CA ILE A 174 -19.38 -9.63 -5.92
C ILE A 174 -18.24 -8.81 -5.33
N THR A 175 -17.95 -7.63 -5.86
CA THR A 175 -16.88 -6.77 -5.36
C THR A 175 -17.15 -6.32 -3.93
N ALA A 176 -18.39 -5.94 -3.62
CA ALA A 176 -18.79 -5.55 -2.27
C ALA A 176 -18.69 -6.72 -1.28
N LEU A 177 -19.14 -7.93 -1.66
CA LEU A 177 -19.02 -9.12 -0.82
C LEU A 177 -17.56 -9.49 -0.56
N LEU A 178 -16.70 -9.40 -1.57
CA LEU A 178 -15.26 -9.62 -1.40
C LEU A 178 -14.63 -8.59 -0.45
N ALA A 179 -15.01 -7.32 -0.57
CA ALA A 179 -14.51 -6.27 0.32
C ALA A 179 -14.92 -6.53 1.79
N VAL A 180 -16.19 -6.88 2.01
CA VAL A 180 -16.70 -7.24 3.35
C VAL A 180 -16.00 -8.49 3.89
N ALA A 181 -15.82 -9.53 3.07
CA ALA A 181 -15.14 -10.75 3.48
C ALA A 181 -13.68 -10.49 3.88
N VAL A 182 -12.96 -9.68 3.09
CA VAL A 182 -11.57 -9.28 3.41
C VAL A 182 -11.53 -8.48 4.71
N GLN A 183 -12.44 -7.53 4.90
CA GLN A 183 -12.51 -6.74 6.12
C GLN A 183 -12.79 -7.64 7.34
N LEU A 184 -13.72 -8.56 7.23
CA LEU A 184 -14.04 -9.51 8.31
C LEU A 184 -12.83 -10.37 8.70
N VAL A 185 -12.05 -10.84 7.72
CA VAL A 185 -10.83 -11.63 7.99
C VAL A 185 -9.74 -10.79 8.67
N ILE A 186 -9.69 -9.48 8.41
CA ILE A 186 -8.70 -8.59 9.03
C ILE A 186 -9.11 -8.23 10.46
N ASP A 187 -10.41 -8.14 10.74
CA ASP A 187 -10.95 -7.74 12.04
C ASP A 187 -11.05 -8.92 13.05
N LEU A 188 -10.89 -10.17 12.57
CA LEU A 188 -10.83 -11.38 13.40
C LEU A 188 -9.41 -11.69 13.90
#